data_9561d2be4058165ef8115056f612d447
#
_entry.id   9561d2be4058165ef8115056f612d447
#
_cell.length_a   1.000
_cell.length_b   1.000
_cell.length_c   1.000
_cell.angle_alpha   90.00
_cell.angle_beta   90.00
_cell.angle_gamma   90.00
#
_symmetry.space_group_name_H-M   'P 1'
#
loop_
_entity.id
_entity.type
_entity.pdbx_description
1 polymer ?
#
loop_
_entity_poly.entity_id
_entity_poly.type
_entity_poly.pdbx_seq_one_letter_code
_entity_poly.pdbx_strand_id
1 'polypeptide(L)'
;MFLQFLHALLLLLPTLGLARSRAIEPAIVCFAVGIMLAALLESTVVSQYAFAGHRPIRDKVAMRVAALVGVSVLATFWIAQIELQFNHVNSLAIQVLGAISLVLGVGLRVAAIRTLGPRFVSDIRVDSFVIRDGIYAWLRHPSEVGLLLIVAGGPLVLGSPITATVATIVLLPVSRWRMHREDLVLSSL
;
A
#
# COMPACT_ATOMS: atom_id res chain seq x y z
N MET A 1 6.54 -13.43 5.88
CA MET A 1 7.21 -13.60 4.56
C MET A 1 6.31 -14.31 3.54
N PHE A 2 5.90 -15.55 3.76
CA PHE A 2 5.09 -16.31 2.77
C PHE A 2 3.79 -15.57 2.34
N LEU A 3 3.02 -15.05 3.27
CA LEU A 3 1.75 -14.37 2.97
C LEU A 3 1.94 -13.09 2.15
N GLN A 4 2.98 -12.32 2.41
CA GLN A 4 3.30 -11.09 1.68
C GLN A 4 3.80 -11.40 0.26
N PHE A 5 4.61 -12.45 0.13
CA PHE A 5 5.04 -12.94 -1.17
C PHE A 5 3.86 -13.48 -2.00
N LEU A 6 2.97 -14.24 -1.37
CA LEU A 6 1.73 -14.71 -2.00
C LEU A 6 0.86 -13.54 -2.44
N HIS A 7 0.72 -12.50 -1.61
CA HIS A 7 -0.04 -11.30 -1.97
C HIS A 7 0.57 -10.57 -3.17
N ALA A 8 1.91 -10.40 -3.19
CA ALA A 8 2.60 -9.81 -4.33
C ALA A 8 2.42 -10.64 -5.61
N LEU A 9 2.48 -11.96 -5.50
CA LEU A 9 2.24 -12.86 -6.62
C LEU A 9 0.80 -12.74 -7.15
N LEU A 10 -0.20 -12.64 -6.26
CA LEU A 10 -1.59 -12.42 -6.63
C LEU A 10 -1.78 -11.07 -7.34
N LEU A 11 -1.07 -10.01 -6.91
CA LEU A 11 -1.11 -8.71 -7.59
C LEU A 11 -0.63 -8.78 -9.04
N LEU A 12 0.29 -9.70 -9.35
CA LEU A 12 0.89 -9.87 -10.67
C LEU A 12 0.17 -10.91 -11.55
N LEU A 13 -0.86 -11.58 -11.04
CA LEU A 13 -1.55 -12.64 -11.77
C LEU A 13 -2.07 -12.18 -13.14
N PRO A 14 -2.72 -10.99 -13.30
CA PRO A 14 -3.16 -10.52 -14.60
C PRO A 14 -2.01 -10.20 -15.57
N THR A 15 -0.80 -9.83 -15.07
CA THR A 15 0.35 -9.57 -15.94
C THR A 15 0.80 -10.80 -16.71
N LEU A 16 0.61 -12.01 -16.16
CA LEU A 16 0.92 -13.28 -16.83
C LEU A 16 0.02 -13.49 -18.06
N GLY A 17 -1.25 -13.10 -17.97
CA GLY A 17 -2.18 -13.13 -19.11
C GLY A 17 -1.84 -12.07 -20.16
N LEU A 18 -1.44 -10.88 -19.74
CA LEU A 18 -1.01 -9.77 -20.60
C LEU A 18 0.28 -10.09 -21.35
N ALA A 19 1.27 -10.67 -20.68
CA ALA A 19 2.54 -11.08 -21.28
C ALA A 19 2.36 -12.11 -22.41
N ARG A 20 1.23 -12.85 -22.40
CA ARG A 20 0.90 -13.83 -23.46
C ARG A 20 0.29 -13.18 -24.69
N SER A 21 -0.38 -12.04 -24.55
CA SER A 21 -1.19 -11.40 -25.61
C SER A 21 -0.51 -10.19 -26.27
N ARG A 22 0.50 -9.59 -25.64
CA ARG A 22 1.23 -8.41 -26.14
C ARG A 22 2.73 -8.54 -25.93
N ALA A 23 3.51 -7.80 -26.73
CA ALA A 23 4.93 -7.56 -26.44
C ALA A 23 5.04 -6.97 -25.02
N ILE A 24 5.98 -7.47 -24.22
CA ILE A 24 6.17 -7.05 -22.82
C ILE A 24 6.50 -5.55 -22.82
N GLU A 25 5.51 -4.73 -22.47
CA GLU A 25 5.71 -3.29 -22.36
C GLU A 25 6.60 -2.96 -21.15
N PRO A 26 7.57 -2.03 -21.29
CA PRO A 26 8.45 -1.63 -20.19
C PRO A 26 7.71 -1.20 -18.91
N ALA A 27 6.53 -0.58 -19.06
CA ALA A 27 5.67 -0.18 -17.95
C ALA A 27 5.20 -1.36 -17.08
N ILE A 28 4.86 -2.49 -17.73
CA ILE A 28 4.44 -3.72 -17.03
C ILE A 28 5.62 -4.30 -16.23
N VAL A 29 6.82 -4.31 -16.84
CA VAL A 29 8.02 -4.79 -16.16
C VAL A 29 8.37 -3.90 -14.97
N CYS A 30 8.38 -2.58 -15.16
CA CYS A 30 8.65 -1.62 -14.08
C CYS A 30 7.63 -1.76 -12.94
N PHE A 31 6.34 -1.92 -13.27
CA PHE A 31 5.29 -2.16 -12.28
C PHE A 31 5.54 -3.47 -11.52
N ALA A 32 5.78 -4.58 -12.22
CA ALA A 32 6.01 -5.89 -11.61
C ALA A 32 7.24 -5.88 -10.68
N VAL A 33 8.36 -5.34 -11.17
CA VAL A 33 9.58 -5.20 -10.37
C VAL A 33 9.36 -4.28 -9.18
N GLY A 34 8.68 -3.14 -9.36
CA GLY A 34 8.36 -2.20 -8.30
C GLY A 34 7.52 -2.84 -7.18
N ILE A 35 6.47 -3.56 -7.52
CA ILE A 35 5.62 -4.28 -6.56
C ILE A 35 6.38 -5.39 -5.84
N MET A 36 7.20 -6.17 -6.54
CA MET A 36 8.02 -7.22 -5.93
C MET A 36 9.04 -6.63 -4.96
N LEU A 37 9.72 -5.56 -5.34
CA LEU A 37 10.66 -4.86 -4.46
C LEU A 37 9.94 -4.26 -3.23
N ALA A 38 8.78 -3.64 -3.42
CA ALA A 38 7.98 -3.12 -2.33
C ALA A 38 7.57 -4.23 -1.34
N ALA A 39 7.09 -5.37 -1.84
CA ALA A 39 6.73 -6.52 -1.02
C ALA A 39 7.94 -7.11 -0.27
N LEU A 40 9.11 -7.20 -0.92
CA LEU A 40 10.35 -7.65 -0.29
C LEU A 40 10.79 -6.69 0.82
N LEU A 41 10.82 -5.39 0.56
CA LEU A 41 11.18 -4.37 1.55
C LEU A 41 10.23 -4.39 2.75
N GLU A 42 8.92 -4.42 2.51
CA GLU A 42 7.93 -4.50 3.58
C GLU A 42 8.07 -5.81 4.37
N SER A 43 8.28 -6.95 3.70
CA SER A 43 8.45 -8.25 4.35
C SER A 43 9.69 -8.34 5.22
N THR A 44 10.82 -7.79 4.75
CA THR A 44 12.07 -7.79 5.52
C THR A 44 11.95 -6.93 6.79
N VAL A 45 11.32 -5.76 6.67
CA VAL A 45 11.13 -4.87 7.82
C VAL A 45 10.11 -5.43 8.81
N VAL A 46 8.98 -5.93 8.34
CA VAL A 46 7.95 -6.54 9.20
C VAL A 46 8.45 -7.81 9.88
N SER A 47 9.22 -8.66 9.17
CA SER A 47 9.75 -9.90 9.76
C SER A 47 10.71 -9.66 10.92
N GLN A 48 11.47 -8.56 10.90
CA GLN A 48 12.37 -8.19 12.01
C GLN A 48 11.61 -7.94 13.31
N TYR A 49 10.35 -7.50 13.23
CA TYR A 49 9.54 -7.11 14.39
C TYR A 49 8.45 -8.13 14.75
N ALA A 50 8.13 -9.09 13.86
CA ALA A 50 7.05 -10.05 14.08
C ALA A 50 7.22 -10.96 15.30
N PHE A 51 8.47 -11.14 15.76
CA PHE A 51 8.80 -12.00 16.92
C PHE A 51 8.95 -11.25 18.25
N ALA A 52 8.91 -9.92 18.23
CA ALA A 52 9.27 -9.10 19.39
C ALA A 52 8.09 -8.67 20.28
N GLY A 53 6.85 -9.00 19.95
CA GLY A 53 5.70 -8.40 20.61
C GLY A 53 4.70 -9.35 21.27
N HIS A 54 4.12 -8.88 22.38
CA HIS A 54 2.96 -9.50 23.03
C HIS A 54 1.76 -9.53 22.07
N ARG A 55 0.96 -10.60 22.13
CA ARG A 55 -0.25 -10.72 21.29
C ARG A 55 -1.25 -9.62 21.64
N PRO A 56 -1.63 -8.74 20.73
CA PRO A 56 -2.60 -7.68 21.00
C PRO A 56 -4.00 -8.26 21.17
N ILE A 57 -4.84 -7.53 21.94
CA ILE A 57 -6.29 -7.71 21.88
C ILE A 57 -6.72 -7.32 20.46
N ARG A 58 -7.18 -8.28 19.67
CA ARG A 58 -7.58 -8.05 18.26
C ARG A 58 -8.90 -7.30 18.21
N ASP A 59 -8.88 -6.07 17.73
CA ASP A 59 -10.10 -5.40 17.32
C ASP A 59 -10.62 -6.05 16.01
N LYS A 60 -11.73 -6.79 16.12
CA LYS A 60 -12.34 -7.49 14.98
C LYS A 60 -12.76 -6.52 13.87
N VAL A 61 -13.13 -5.29 14.20
CA VAL A 61 -13.53 -4.27 13.23
C VAL A 61 -12.31 -3.77 12.46
N ALA A 62 -11.24 -3.38 13.17
CA ALA A 62 -9.99 -2.94 12.54
C ALA A 62 -9.42 -4.03 11.63
N MET A 63 -9.45 -5.30 12.05
CA MET A 63 -9.00 -6.42 11.23
C MET A 63 -9.83 -6.62 9.96
N ARG A 64 -11.18 -6.49 10.05
CA ARG A 64 -12.06 -6.57 8.87
C ARG A 64 -11.80 -5.41 7.90
N VAL A 65 -11.62 -4.19 8.41
CA VAL A 65 -11.30 -3.02 7.59
C VAL A 65 -9.93 -3.19 6.93
N ALA A 66 -8.92 -3.68 7.64
CA ALA A 66 -7.61 -3.97 7.06
C ALA A 66 -7.69 -5.02 5.93
N ALA A 67 -8.49 -6.07 6.12
CA ALA A 67 -8.73 -7.08 5.09
C ALA A 67 -9.45 -6.50 3.87
N LEU A 68 -10.47 -5.66 4.08
CA LEU A 68 -11.18 -4.96 3.00
C LEU A 68 -10.24 -4.03 2.22
N VAL A 69 -9.37 -3.29 2.90
CA VAL A 69 -8.34 -2.46 2.25
C VAL A 69 -7.40 -3.33 1.42
N GLY A 70 -6.92 -4.46 1.95
CA GLY A 70 -6.07 -5.38 1.20
C GLY A 70 -6.74 -5.92 -0.07
N VAL A 71 -8.02 -6.31 0.02
CA VAL A 71 -8.82 -6.75 -1.14
C VAL A 71 -9.02 -5.61 -2.13
N SER A 72 -9.28 -4.39 -1.65
CA SER A 72 -9.46 -3.20 -2.51
C SER A 72 -8.18 -2.84 -3.26
N VAL A 73 -7.03 -2.95 -2.61
CA VAL A 73 -5.71 -2.74 -3.27
C VAL A 73 -5.49 -3.80 -4.35
N LEU A 74 -5.77 -5.07 -4.06
CA LEU A 74 -5.67 -6.15 -5.03
C LEU A 74 -6.58 -5.88 -6.24
N ALA A 75 -7.84 -5.56 -5.99
CA ALA A 75 -8.81 -5.24 -7.04
C ALA A 75 -8.36 -4.03 -7.89
N THR A 76 -7.84 -2.98 -7.24
CA THR A 76 -7.31 -1.80 -7.94
C THR A 76 -6.23 -2.17 -8.93
N PHE A 77 -5.24 -2.95 -8.52
CA PHE A 77 -4.16 -3.34 -9.43
C PHE A 77 -4.63 -4.30 -10.53
N TRP A 78 -5.60 -5.15 -10.27
CA TRP A 78 -6.20 -6.00 -11.29
C TRP A 78 -6.98 -5.19 -12.31
N ILE A 79 -7.83 -4.25 -11.86
CA ILE A 79 -8.60 -3.36 -12.73
C ILE A 79 -7.66 -2.48 -13.58
N ALA A 80 -6.58 -1.95 -12.99
CA ALA A 80 -5.58 -1.17 -13.72
C ALA A 80 -4.95 -1.95 -14.88
N GLN A 81 -4.64 -3.23 -14.65
CA GLN A 81 -4.09 -4.10 -15.69
C GLN A 81 -5.13 -4.44 -16.76
N ILE A 82 -6.41 -4.49 -16.41
CA ILE A 82 -7.50 -4.65 -17.38
C ILE A 82 -7.69 -3.34 -18.15
N GLU A 83 -7.70 -2.18 -17.48
CA GLU A 83 -7.80 -0.86 -18.15
C GLU A 83 -6.69 -0.68 -19.19
N LEU A 84 -5.47 -1.10 -18.87
CA LEU A 84 -4.33 -1.07 -19.78
C LEU A 84 -4.64 -1.76 -21.14
N GLN A 85 -5.50 -2.78 -21.15
CA GLN A 85 -5.87 -3.49 -22.38
C GLN A 85 -6.82 -2.69 -23.27
N PHE A 86 -7.70 -1.89 -22.66
CA PHE A 86 -8.80 -1.23 -23.35
C PHE A 86 -8.57 0.28 -23.54
N ASN A 87 -7.88 0.92 -22.63
CA ASN A 87 -7.72 2.37 -22.60
C ASN A 87 -6.32 2.76 -22.11
N HIS A 88 -5.32 2.43 -22.90
CA HIS A 88 -3.93 2.75 -22.56
C HIS A 88 -3.61 4.21 -22.84
N VAL A 89 -3.32 4.97 -21.78
CA VAL A 89 -2.78 6.33 -21.91
C VAL A 89 -1.26 6.25 -21.96
N ASN A 90 -0.71 6.28 -23.16
CA ASN A 90 0.74 6.25 -23.36
C ASN A 90 1.33 7.66 -23.15
N SER A 91 1.39 8.09 -21.90
CA SER A 91 2.01 9.35 -21.47
C SER A 91 3.14 9.10 -20.51
N LEU A 92 4.36 9.34 -20.94
CA LEU A 92 5.56 9.21 -20.10
C LEU A 92 5.44 10.06 -18.82
N ALA A 93 4.85 11.25 -18.91
CA ALA A 93 4.67 12.13 -17.75
C ALA A 93 3.77 11.48 -16.68
N ILE A 94 2.67 10.82 -17.08
CA ILE A 94 1.77 10.12 -16.18
C ILE A 94 2.48 8.92 -15.54
N GLN A 95 3.22 8.14 -16.33
CA GLN A 95 3.96 6.98 -15.84
C GLN A 95 5.07 7.38 -14.87
N VAL A 96 5.81 8.44 -15.15
CA VAL A 96 6.84 8.99 -14.26
C VAL A 96 6.22 9.50 -12.96
N LEU A 97 5.12 10.24 -13.03
CA LEU A 97 4.39 10.68 -11.84
C LEU A 97 3.92 9.49 -11.00
N GLY A 98 3.42 8.45 -11.66
CA GLY A 98 3.04 7.18 -11.01
C GLY A 98 4.21 6.52 -10.31
N ALA A 99 5.36 6.42 -10.97
CA ALA A 99 6.57 5.83 -10.41
C ALA A 99 7.08 6.62 -9.18
N ILE A 100 7.11 7.94 -9.26
CA ILE A 100 7.48 8.81 -8.13
C ILE A 100 6.51 8.59 -6.96
N SER A 101 5.20 8.59 -7.23
CA SER A 101 4.17 8.37 -6.21
C SER A 101 4.32 7.00 -5.55
N LEU A 102 4.55 5.95 -6.33
CA LEU A 102 4.76 4.58 -5.85
C LEU A 102 6.00 4.49 -4.94
N VAL A 103 7.12 5.05 -5.38
CA VAL A 103 8.38 5.05 -4.61
C VAL A 103 8.24 5.82 -3.30
N LEU A 104 7.63 7.01 -3.34
CA LEU A 104 7.35 7.80 -2.14
C LEU A 104 6.40 7.07 -1.20
N GLY A 105 5.35 6.44 -1.72
CA GLY A 105 4.39 5.66 -0.94
C GLY A 105 5.04 4.50 -0.21
N VAL A 106 5.86 3.71 -0.90
CA VAL A 106 6.62 2.60 -0.31
C VAL A 106 7.63 3.13 0.72
N GLY A 107 8.34 4.20 0.40
CA GLY A 107 9.29 4.84 1.30
C GLY A 107 8.65 5.30 2.62
N LEU A 108 7.50 5.96 2.54
CA LEU A 108 6.73 6.39 3.71
C LEU A 108 6.27 5.20 4.56
N ARG A 109 5.77 4.12 3.95
CA ARG A 109 5.36 2.92 4.69
C ARG A 109 6.55 2.26 5.38
N VAL A 110 7.65 2.06 4.67
CA VAL A 110 8.87 1.47 5.24
C VAL A 110 9.42 2.33 6.39
N ALA A 111 9.45 3.66 6.23
CA ALA A 111 9.86 4.58 7.28
C ALA A 111 8.92 4.50 8.50
N ALA A 112 7.61 4.47 8.28
CA ALA A 112 6.61 4.30 9.34
C ALA A 112 6.80 2.99 10.12
N ILE A 113 6.95 1.87 9.41
CA ILE A 113 7.17 0.55 10.03
C ILE A 113 8.47 0.54 10.84
N ARG A 114 9.55 1.09 10.30
CA ARG A 114 10.83 1.15 11.01
C ARG A 114 10.77 2.01 12.27
N THR A 115 10.09 3.14 12.21
CA THR A 115 9.96 4.06 13.36
C THR A 115 9.10 3.44 14.47
N LEU A 116 8.01 2.75 14.14
CA LEU A 116 7.17 2.06 15.12
C LEU A 116 7.78 0.75 15.61
N GLY A 117 8.60 0.10 14.80
CA GLY A 117 9.25 -1.16 15.14
C GLY A 117 8.24 -2.24 15.56
N PRO A 118 8.45 -2.91 16.73
CA PRO A 118 7.53 -3.95 17.22
C PRO A 118 6.10 -3.47 17.50
N ARG A 119 5.90 -2.15 17.56
CA ARG A 119 4.60 -1.52 17.79
C ARG A 119 3.80 -1.33 16.52
N PHE A 120 4.43 -1.54 15.35
CA PHE A 120 3.71 -1.51 14.08
C PHE A 120 2.79 -2.73 13.99
N VAL A 121 1.52 -2.50 14.18
CA VAL A 121 0.45 -3.49 14.00
C VAL A 121 -0.62 -2.91 13.08
N SER A 122 -1.25 -3.79 12.32
CA SER A 122 -2.41 -3.42 11.51
C SER A 122 -3.64 -3.09 12.37
N ASP A 123 -3.50 -3.20 13.68
CA ASP A 123 -4.53 -2.98 14.69
C ASP A 123 -4.27 -1.71 15.49
N ILE A 124 -5.34 -1.03 15.94
CA ILE A 124 -5.25 0.18 16.77
C ILE A 124 -4.86 -0.28 18.18
N ARG A 125 -3.63 0.03 18.59
CA ARG A 125 -3.15 -0.26 19.94
C ARG A 125 -3.18 0.99 20.80
N VAL A 126 -3.62 0.79 22.04
CA VAL A 126 -3.47 1.76 23.12
C VAL A 126 -2.13 1.47 23.81
N ASP A 127 -1.05 2.02 23.28
CA ASP A 127 0.22 2.11 24.03
C ASP A 127 0.27 3.46 24.75
N SER A 128 0.79 3.46 25.96
CA SER A 128 0.85 4.65 26.85
C SER A 128 1.74 5.79 26.33
N PHE A 129 2.30 5.68 25.13
CA PHE A 129 3.19 6.69 24.55
C PHE A 129 2.90 6.94 23.08
N VAL A 130 2.63 8.20 22.73
CA VAL A 130 2.54 8.66 21.34
C VAL A 130 3.96 8.84 20.79
N ILE A 131 4.31 8.07 19.75
CA ILE A 131 5.60 8.25 19.06
C ILE A 131 5.53 9.52 18.21
N ARG A 132 6.45 10.43 18.46
CA ARG A 132 6.59 11.69 17.70
C ARG A 132 7.97 11.82 17.05
N ASP A 133 8.73 10.71 16.96
CA ASP A 133 10.07 10.68 16.42
C ASP A 133 10.08 10.26 14.95
N GLY A 134 11.19 10.53 14.26
CA GLY A 134 11.38 10.14 12.87
C GLY A 134 10.33 10.73 11.93
N ILE A 135 9.74 9.90 11.09
CA ILE A 135 8.70 10.35 10.12
C ILE A 135 7.43 10.86 10.82
N TYR A 136 7.14 10.40 12.05
CA TYR A 136 5.98 10.82 12.84
C TYR A 136 6.12 12.23 13.42
N ALA A 137 7.32 12.81 13.40
CA ALA A 137 7.51 14.22 13.72
C ALA A 137 6.93 15.17 12.66
N TRP A 138 6.82 14.67 11.41
CA TRP A 138 6.39 15.47 10.26
C TRP A 138 4.98 15.07 9.77
N LEU A 139 4.62 13.80 9.87
CA LEU A 139 3.34 13.25 9.40
C LEU A 139 2.71 12.42 10.51
N ARG A 140 1.44 12.70 10.84
CA ARG A 140 0.70 11.94 11.88
C ARG A 140 0.42 10.48 11.45
N HIS A 141 0.10 10.28 10.17
CA HIS A 141 -0.30 8.98 9.61
C HIS A 141 0.51 8.62 8.35
N PRO A 142 1.85 8.48 8.44
CA PRO A 142 2.70 8.29 7.26
C PRO A 142 2.39 6.98 6.53
N SER A 143 1.99 5.93 7.25
CA SER A 143 1.62 4.63 6.65
C SER A 143 0.35 4.74 5.78
N GLU A 144 -0.67 5.49 6.21
CA GLU A 144 -1.90 5.69 5.45
C GLU A 144 -1.68 6.58 4.22
N VAL A 145 -0.90 7.66 4.39
CA VAL A 145 -0.49 8.50 3.25
C VAL A 145 0.31 7.67 2.23
N GLY A 146 1.23 6.84 2.72
CA GLY A 146 1.99 5.93 1.87
C GLY A 146 1.10 4.95 1.11
N LEU A 147 0.07 4.39 1.75
CA LEU A 147 -0.91 3.50 1.11
C LEU A 147 -1.66 4.21 -0.02
N LEU A 148 -2.16 5.43 0.22
CA LEU A 148 -2.87 6.20 -0.80
C LEU A 148 -1.96 6.53 -2.00
N LEU A 149 -0.69 6.86 -1.76
CA LEU A 149 0.29 7.09 -2.82
C LEU A 149 0.58 5.82 -3.63
N ILE A 150 0.63 4.65 -3.00
CA ILE A 150 0.81 3.36 -3.69
C ILE A 150 -0.41 3.06 -4.57
N VAL A 151 -1.61 3.26 -4.03
CA VAL A 151 -2.87 3.00 -4.73
C VAL A 151 -3.07 3.93 -5.93
N ALA A 152 -2.67 5.20 -5.80
CA ALA A 152 -2.69 6.14 -6.92
C ALA A 152 -1.55 5.85 -7.91
N GLY A 153 -0.34 5.64 -7.41
CA GLY A 153 0.88 5.51 -8.22
C GLY A 153 0.92 4.25 -9.07
N GLY A 154 0.54 3.11 -8.51
CA GLY A 154 0.61 1.83 -9.23
C GLY A 154 -0.17 1.82 -10.54
N PRO A 155 -1.45 2.17 -10.57
CA PRO A 155 -2.21 2.30 -11.81
C PRO A 155 -1.64 3.33 -12.78
N LEU A 156 -1.13 4.48 -12.27
CA LEU A 156 -0.51 5.51 -13.13
C LEU A 156 0.74 4.99 -13.85
N VAL A 157 1.56 4.15 -13.18
CA VAL A 157 2.71 3.49 -13.85
C VAL A 157 2.25 2.67 -15.04
N LEU A 158 1.10 2.01 -14.93
CA LEU A 158 0.49 1.22 -16.00
C LEU A 158 -0.22 2.08 -17.06
N GLY A 159 -0.27 3.40 -16.92
CA GLY A 159 -1.03 4.28 -17.82
C GLY A 159 -2.55 4.12 -17.65
N SER A 160 -3.02 3.81 -16.45
CA SER A 160 -4.43 3.60 -16.10
C SER A 160 -4.94 4.69 -15.14
N PRO A 161 -5.13 5.94 -15.62
CA PRO A 161 -5.48 7.07 -14.76
C PRO A 161 -6.90 7.01 -14.22
N ILE A 162 -7.83 6.35 -14.93
CA ILE A 162 -9.22 6.19 -14.47
C ILE A 162 -9.22 5.34 -13.20
N THR A 163 -8.56 4.18 -13.24
CA THR A 163 -8.43 3.30 -12.06
C THR A 163 -7.72 4.02 -10.91
N ALA A 164 -6.64 4.78 -11.17
CA ALA A 164 -5.95 5.54 -10.14
C ALA A 164 -6.89 6.52 -9.43
N THR A 165 -7.68 7.26 -10.21
CA THR A 165 -8.62 8.25 -9.69
C THR A 165 -9.74 7.61 -8.89
N VAL A 166 -10.40 6.61 -9.45
CA VAL A 166 -11.53 5.91 -8.80
C VAL A 166 -11.06 5.22 -7.51
N ALA A 167 -9.95 4.50 -7.55
CA ALA A 167 -9.43 3.80 -6.38
C ALA A 167 -9.04 4.78 -5.25
N THR A 168 -8.43 5.92 -5.60
CA THR A 168 -8.09 6.95 -4.62
C THR A 168 -9.36 7.54 -3.98
N ILE A 169 -10.38 7.88 -4.78
CA ILE A 169 -11.66 8.41 -4.28
C ILE A 169 -12.35 7.40 -3.35
N VAL A 170 -12.33 6.11 -3.69
CA VAL A 170 -12.97 5.05 -2.89
C VAL A 170 -12.20 4.77 -1.59
N LEU A 171 -10.87 4.75 -1.63
CA LEU A 171 -10.06 4.42 -0.45
C LEU A 171 -9.83 5.61 0.48
N LEU A 172 -9.89 6.84 -0.01
CA LEU A 172 -9.69 8.04 0.81
C LEU A 172 -10.62 8.12 2.03
N PRO A 173 -11.94 7.89 1.92
CA PRO A 173 -12.84 7.89 3.08
C PRO A 173 -12.48 6.81 4.10
N VAL A 174 -12.09 5.63 3.65
CA VAL A 174 -11.71 4.50 4.53
C VAL A 174 -10.42 4.84 5.29
N SER A 175 -9.40 5.37 4.59
CA SER A 175 -8.17 5.83 5.23
C SER A 175 -8.43 6.97 6.21
N ARG A 176 -9.28 7.94 5.87
CA ARG A 176 -9.67 9.03 6.80
C ARG A 176 -10.40 8.51 8.02
N TRP A 177 -11.29 7.55 7.86
CA TRP A 177 -11.97 6.90 8.98
C TRP A 177 -10.97 6.19 9.91
N ARG A 178 -10.00 5.46 9.36
CA ARG A 178 -8.94 4.80 10.14
C ARG A 178 -8.10 5.81 10.90
N MET A 179 -7.62 6.86 10.23
CA MET A 179 -6.84 7.94 10.85
C MET A 179 -7.63 8.59 12.00
N HIS A 180 -8.92 8.88 11.79
CA HIS A 180 -9.76 9.47 12.83
C HIS A 180 -9.96 8.55 14.04
N ARG A 181 -10.18 7.25 13.80
CA ARG A 181 -10.29 6.25 14.89
C ARG A 181 -9.01 6.15 15.70
N GLU A 182 -7.86 6.16 15.03
CA GLU A 182 -6.54 6.18 15.67
C GLU A 182 -6.33 7.44 16.50
N ASP A 183 -6.68 8.62 15.97
CA ASP A 183 -6.61 9.89 16.69
C ASP A 183 -7.50 9.92 17.95
N LEU A 184 -8.70 9.35 17.89
CA LEU A 184 -9.59 9.25 19.06
C LEU A 184 -8.99 8.39 20.17
N VAL A 185 -8.37 7.27 19.82
CA VAL A 185 -7.71 6.39 20.79
C VAL A 185 -6.49 7.09 21.40
N LEU A 186 -5.67 7.77 20.59
CA LEU A 186 -4.50 8.50 21.07
C LEU A 186 -4.84 9.73 21.91
N SER A 187 -6.00 10.35 21.68
CA SER A 187 -6.44 11.51 22.47
C SER A 187 -7.03 11.12 23.83
N SER A 188 -7.32 9.85 24.05
CA SER A 188 -7.83 9.33 25.33
C SER A 188 -6.72 8.93 26.32
N LEU A 189 -5.46 9.05 25.91
CA LEU A 189 -4.25 8.80 26.71
C LEU A 189 -3.73 10.07 27.33
#